data_cce421bfa25bd5814ffe051c598f80e3
#
_entry.id   cce421bfa25bd5814ffe051c598f80e3
#
_cell.length_a   1.000
_cell.length_b   1.000
_cell.length_c   1.000
_cell.angle_alpha   90.00
_cell.angle_beta   90.00
_cell.angle_gamma   90.00
#
_symmetry.space_group_name_H-M   'P 1'
#
loop_
_entity.id
_entity.type
_entity.pdbx_description
1 polymer ?
#
loop_
_entity_poly.entity_id
_entity_poly.type
_entity_poly.pdbx_seq_one_letter_code
_entity_poly.pdbx_strand_id
1 'polypeptide(L)'
;MKVVVLDGTPEMATDPNSAIPVISAALAANPDAKILVHTGGQMLGNAETFAVAAGYGPNELLQIGFDTSPQVMSAFVNGYAHLTSDQQPFLQGYLPILSLCQMKVLGTGAINQDTGAGFVNTDNYESVMDLANAGLR
;
A
#
# COMPACT_ATOMS: atom_id res chain seq x y z
N MET A 1 -13.77 11.18 -16.10
CA MET A 1 -13.57 10.16 -15.04
C MET A 1 -14.41 10.58 -13.83
N LYS A 2 -15.24 9.69 -13.29
CA LYS A 2 -15.97 9.91 -12.03
C LYS A 2 -15.13 9.39 -10.88
N VAL A 3 -14.96 10.17 -9.82
CA VAL A 3 -14.29 9.77 -8.59
C VAL A 3 -15.32 9.77 -7.46
N VAL A 4 -15.36 8.70 -6.69
CA VAL A 4 -16.18 8.58 -5.46
C VAL A 4 -15.19 8.49 -4.30
N VAL A 5 -15.30 9.42 -3.37
CA VAL A 5 -14.49 9.42 -2.15
C VAL A 5 -15.26 8.71 -1.05
N LEU A 6 -14.61 7.77 -0.38
CA LEU A 6 -15.15 7.08 0.79
C LEU A 6 -14.54 7.69 2.04
N ASP A 7 -15.39 8.14 2.95
CA ASP A 7 -14.93 8.66 4.23
C ASP A 7 -14.48 7.49 5.12
N GLY A 8 -13.19 7.51 5.48
CA GLY A 8 -12.63 6.56 6.42
C GLY A 8 -12.85 6.97 7.87
N THR A 9 -13.05 6.01 8.74
CA THR A 9 -13.06 6.22 10.20
C THR A 9 -11.69 5.90 10.80
N PRO A 10 -11.32 6.45 11.97
CA PRO A 10 -10.09 6.05 12.67
C PRO A 10 -10.00 4.55 12.94
N GLU A 11 -11.14 3.87 13.12
CA GLU A 11 -11.20 2.43 13.32
C GLU A 11 -10.70 1.65 12.11
N MET A 12 -11.01 2.10 10.89
CA MET A 12 -10.54 1.46 9.64
C MET A 12 -9.01 1.50 9.51
N ALA A 13 -8.35 2.45 10.14
CA ALA A 13 -6.88 2.52 10.13
C ALA A 13 -6.23 1.48 11.05
N THR A 14 -6.96 0.98 12.06
CA THR A 14 -6.47 -0.01 13.04
C THR A 14 -7.03 -1.40 12.79
N ASP A 15 -8.25 -1.49 12.28
CA ASP A 15 -8.92 -2.72 11.86
C ASP A 15 -9.49 -2.57 10.44
N PRO A 16 -8.75 -2.99 9.41
CA PRO A 16 -9.21 -2.92 8.03
C PRO A 16 -10.54 -3.65 7.77
N ASN A 17 -10.89 -4.66 8.57
CA ASN A 17 -12.15 -5.39 8.39
C ASN A 17 -13.38 -4.49 8.62
N SER A 18 -13.24 -3.46 9.44
CA SER A 18 -14.31 -2.46 9.65
C SER A 18 -14.66 -1.68 8.38
N ALA A 19 -13.77 -1.67 7.38
CA ALA A 19 -14.01 -1.03 6.08
C ALA A 19 -14.83 -1.89 5.10
N ILE A 20 -14.97 -3.20 5.34
CA ILE A 20 -15.67 -4.13 4.44
C ILE A 20 -17.08 -3.64 4.09
N PRO A 21 -17.97 -3.30 5.04
CA PRO A 21 -19.33 -2.87 4.71
C PRO A 21 -19.36 -1.57 3.90
N VAL A 22 -18.45 -0.65 4.18
CA VAL A 22 -18.38 0.64 3.49
C VAL A 22 -17.92 0.45 2.04
N ILE A 23 -16.85 -0.32 1.83
CA ILE A 23 -16.30 -0.61 0.49
C ILE A 23 -17.32 -1.41 -0.33
N SER A 24 -17.91 -2.46 0.25
CA SER A 24 -18.90 -3.30 -0.44
C SER A 24 -20.14 -2.50 -0.84
N ALA A 25 -20.67 -1.64 0.05
CA ALA A 25 -21.80 -0.77 -0.26
C ALA A 25 -21.45 0.25 -1.37
N ALA A 26 -20.25 0.82 -1.33
CA ALA A 26 -19.80 1.78 -2.33
C ALA A 26 -19.64 1.13 -3.72
N LEU A 27 -19.06 -0.07 -3.79
CA LEU A 27 -18.94 -0.84 -5.04
C LEU A 27 -20.32 -1.27 -5.59
N ALA A 28 -21.23 -1.71 -4.72
CA ALA A 28 -22.59 -2.03 -5.11
C ALA A 28 -23.37 -0.82 -5.67
N ALA A 29 -23.14 0.36 -5.08
CA ALA A 29 -23.75 1.62 -5.56
C ALA A 29 -23.09 2.17 -6.84
N ASN A 30 -21.90 1.70 -7.19
CA ASN A 30 -21.13 2.13 -8.36
C ASN A 30 -20.61 0.91 -9.15
N PRO A 31 -21.47 0.14 -9.82
CA PRO A 31 -21.07 -1.10 -10.50
C PRO A 31 -20.12 -0.85 -11.70
N ASP A 32 -20.01 0.39 -12.16
CA ASP A 32 -19.07 0.79 -13.22
C ASP A 32 -17.66 1.11 -12.66
N ALA A 33 -17.44 1.04 -11.35
CA ALA A 33 -16.12 1.27 -10.75
C ALA A 33 -15.14 0.22 -11.28
N LYS A 34 -13.99 0.70 -11.77
CA LYS A 34 -12.91 -0.16 -12.29
C LYS A 34 -11.68 -0.17 -11.41
N ILE A 35 -11.55 0.84 -10.57
CA ILE A 35 -10.35 1.05 -9.75
C ILE A 35 -10.79 1.37 -8.33
N LEU A 36 -10.21 0.67 -7.36
CA LEU A 36 -10.28 1.00 -5.95
C LEU A 36 -8.89 1.47 -5.49
N VAL A 37 -8.85 2.68 -4.92
CA VAL A 37 -7.60 3.29 -4.43
C VAL A 37 -7.56 3.20 -2.92
N HIS A 38 -6.54 2.57 -2.39
CA HIS A 38 -6.27 2.45 -0.96
C HIS A 38 -5.26 3.49 -0.52
N THR A 39 -5.54 4.22 0.54
CA THR A 39 -4.70 5.32 1.04
C THR A 39 -3.60 4.88 2.00
N GLY A 40 -3.44 3.58 2.22
CA GLY A 40 -2.40 3.03 3.09
C GLY A 40 -2.17 1.53 2.89
N GLY A 41 -0.99 1.06 3.28
CA GLY A 41 -0.54 -0.30 3.05
C GLY A 41 -1.38 -1.37 3.75
N GLN A 42 -1.92 -1.08 4.93
CA GLN A 42 -2.83 -2.00 5.61
C GLN A 42 -4.10 -2.25 4.80
N MET A 43 -4.64 -1.21 4.18
CA MET A 43 -5.83 -1.33 3.33
C MET A 43 -5.51 -2.11 2.04
N LEU A 44 -4.39 -1.79 1.36
CA LEU A 44 -3.98 -2.53 0.17
C LEU A 44 -3.64 -4.00 0.49
N GLY A 45 -3.03 -4.27 1.64
CA GLY A 45 -2.75 -5.63 2.10
C GLY A 45 -4.01 -6.49 2.33
N ASN A 46 -5.18 -5.85 2.54
CA ASN A 46 -6.48 -6.51 2.67
C ASN A 46 -7.32 -6.44 1.37
N ALA A 47 -6.71 -6.11 0.23
CA ALA A 47 -7.38 -5.96 -1.06
C ALA A 47 -8.21 -7.19 -1.46
N GLU A 48 -7.69 -8.41 -1.22
CA GLU A 48 -8.41 -9.66 -1.44
C GLU A 48 -9.70 -9.73 -0.61
N THR A 49 -9.61 -9.45 0.69
CA THR A 49 -10.77 -9.47 1.59
C THR A 49 -11.86 -8.53 1.12
N PHE A 50 -11.52 -7.31 0.70
CA PHE A 50 -12.48 -6.33 0.21
C PHE A 50 -13.11 -6.74 -1.12
N ALA A 51 -12.30 -7.23 -2.07
CA ALA A 51 -12.77 -7.67 -3.37
C ALA A 51 -13.73 -8.86 -3.22
N VAL A 52 -13.34 -9.90 -2.48
CA VAL A 52 -14.15 -11.09 -2.25
C VAL A 52 -15.47 -10.73 -1.54
N ALA A 53 -15.43 -9.89 -0.51
CA ALA A 53 -16.63 -9.44 0.19
C ALA A 53 -17.60 -8.65 -0.71
N ALA A 54 -17.08 -7.98 -1.74
CA ALA A 54 -17.87 -7.25 -2.73
C ALA A 54 -18.24 -8.11 -3.96
N GLY A 55 -17.85 -9.39 -4.00
CA GLY A 55 -18.18 -10.33 -5.07
C GLY A 55 -17.25 -10.31 -6.28
N TYR A 56 -16.06 -9.72 -6.14
CA TYR A 56 -15.03 -9.69 -7.20
C TYR A 56 -14.00 -10.80 -7.01
N GLY A 57 -13.66 -11.47 -8.11
CA GLY A 57 -12.54 -12.40 -8.20
C GLY A 57 -11.20 -11.72 -8.51
N PRO A 58 -10.10 -12.53 -8.60
CA PRO A 58 -8.79 -12.02 -8.97
C PRO A 58 -8.82 -11.26 -10.32
N ASN A 59 -8.16 -10.11 -10.37
CA ASN A 59 -8.04 -9.24 -11.55
C ASN A 59 -9.36 -8.65 -12.10
N GLU A 60 -10.48 -8.77 -11.41
CA GLU A 60 -11.77 -8.19 -11.83
C GLU A 60 -11.92 -6.72 -11.41
N LEU A 61 -11.25 -6.30 -10.33
CA LEU A 61 -11.18 -4.93 -9.83
C LEU A 61 -9.73 -4.51 -9.69
N LEU A 62 -9.32 -3.44 -10.37
CA LEU A 62 -7.97 -2.90 -10.20
C LEU A 62 -7.84 -2.26 -8.81
N GLN A 63 -6.94 -2.76 -8.00
CA GLN A 63 -6.68 -2.20 -6.67
C GLN A 63 -5.25 -1.66 -6.61
N ILE A 64 -5.15 -0.40 -6.20
CA ILE A 64 -3.88 0.33 -6.15
C ILE A 64 -3.73 1.03 -4.79
N GLY A 65 -2.51 1.29 -4.36
CA GLY A 65 -2.29 1.95 -3.06
C GLY A 65 -0.85 2.27 -2.75
N PHE A 66 -0.48 2.07 -1.50
CA PHE A 66 0.82 2.44 -0.94
C PHE A 66 1.45 1.28 -0.20
N ASP A 67 2.75 1.41 0.02
CA ASP A 67 3.63 0.53 0.77
C ASP A 67 3.87 -0.86 0.14
N THR A 68 4.90 -1.50 0.67
CA THR A 68 5.28 -2.88 0.36
C THR A 68 5.40 -3.63 1.69
N SER A 69 4.46 -4.51 1.96
CA SER A 69 4.45 -5.37 3.14
C SER A 69 4.24 -6.82 2.71
N PRO A 70 4.49 -7.82 3.57
CA PRO A 70 4.17 -9.21 3.24
C PRO A 70 2.73 -9.40 2.77
N GLN A 71 1.78 -8.68 3.39
CA GLN A 71 0.36 -8.75 3.02
C GLN A 71 0.10 -8.14 1.64
N VAL A 72 0.74 -7.00 1.32
CA VAL A 72 0.64 -6.39 -0.01
C VAL A 72 1.25 -7.31 -1.07
N MET A 73 2.40 -7.94 -0.79
CA MET A 73 3.01 -8.91 -1.70
C MET A 73 2.10 -10.13 -1.92
N SER A 74 1.46 -10.63 -0.87
CA SER A 74 0.46 -11.70 -0.99
C SER A 74 -0.72 -11.29 -1.87
N ALA A 75 -1.21 -10.05 -1.74
CA ALA A 75 -2.28 -9.53 -2.58
C ALA A 75 -1.87 -9.43 -4.06
N PHE A 76 -0.60 -9.13 -4.38
CA PHE A 76 -0.09 -9.19 -5.76
C PHE A 76 -0.08 -10.63 -6.29
N VAL A 77 0.46 -11.58 -5.52
CA VAL A 77 0.50 -13.01 -5.90
C VAL A 77 -0.91 -13.54 -6.20
N ASN A 78 -1.88 -13.16 -5.39
CA ASN A 78 -3.26 -13.63 -5.50
C ASN A 78 -4.09 -12.84 -6.56
N GLY A 79 -3.50 -11.84 -7.23
CA GLY A 79 -4.17 -11.06 -8.28
C GLY A 79 -5.17 -10.03 -7.76
N TYR A 80 -4.99 -9.54 -6.53
CA TYR A 80 -5.85 -8.51 -5.93
C TYR A 80 -5.18 -7.15 -5.74
N ALA A 81 -3.85 -7.05 -5.84
CA ALA A 81 -3.12 -5.79 -5.90
C ALA A 81 -2.43 -5.63 -7.27
N HIS A 82 -2.41 -4.42 -7.82
CA HIS A 82 -1.97 -4.17 -9.18
C HIS A 82 -0.92 -3.08 -9.30
N LEU A 83 -0.92 -2.13 -8.37
CA LEU A 83 0.07 -1.06 -8.29
C LEU A 83 0.17 -0.58 -6.84
N THR A 84 1.39 -0.39 -6.36
CA THR A 84 1.65 0.29 -5.11
C THR A 84 2.77 1.32 -5.26
N SER A 85 2.63 2.45 -4.57
CA SER A 85 3.72 3.41 -4.39
C SER A 85 4.58 2.96 -3.21
N ASP A 86 5.82 2.60 -3.51
CA ASP A 86 6.79 2.17 -2.51
C ASP A 86 7.52 3.40 -1.96
N GLN A 87 7.17 3.80 -0.77
CA GLN A 87 7.81 4.92 -0.07
C GLN A 87 8.99 4.50 0.81
N GLN A 88 9.29 3.21 0.88
CA GLN A 88 10.40 2.62 1.62
C GLN A 88 10.44 3.01 3.11
N PRO A 89 9.45 2.61 3.90
CA PRO A 89 9.31 3.04 5.30
C PRO A 89 10.50 2.65 6.17
N PHE A 90 11.18 1.53 5.89
CA PHE A 90 12.43 1.17 6.57
C PHE A 90 13.50 2.25 6.40
N LEU A 91 13.71 2.74 5.16
CA LEU A 91 14.70 3.78 4.89
C LEU A 91 14.31 5.13 5.51
N GLN A 92 13.01 5.44 5.59
CA GLN A 92 12.51 6.64 6.28
C GLN A 92 12.85 6.64 7.77
N GLY A 93 12.95 5.47 8.39
CA GLY A 93 13.42 5.34 9.78
C GLY A 93 14.94 5.30 9.87
N TYR A 94 15.61 4.52 9.03
CA TYR A 94 17.04 4.25 9.11
C TYR A 94 17.92 5.47 8.74
N LEU A 95 17.61 6.12 7.61
CA LEU A 95 18.46 7.20 7.08
C LEU A 95 18.53 8.44 7.97
N PRO A 96 17.43 8.92 8.59
CA PRO A 96 17.53 10.02 9.55
C PRO A 96 18.43 9.72 10.75
N ILE A 97 18.36 8.50 11.28
CA ILE A 97 19.23 8.10 12.41
C ILE A 97 20.68 8.08 11.97
N LEU A 98 20.97 7.49 10.80
CA LEU A 98 22.33 7.49 10.24
C LEU A 98 22.83 8.91 10.01
N SER A 99 22.02 9.79 9.42
CA SER A 99 22.37 11.20 9.19
C SER A 99 22.67 11.93 10.51
N LEU A 100 21.84 11.77 11.54
CA LEU A 100 22.07 12.36 12.85
C LEU A 100 23.38 11.86 13.50
N CYS A 101 23.69 10.57 13.38
CA CYS A 101 24.96 10.01 13.85
C CYS A 101 26.15 10.64 13.12
N GLN A 102 26.10 10.78 11.80
CA GLN A 102 27.15 11.40 11.00
C GLN A 102 27.33 12.89 11.34
N MET A 103 26.24 13.61 11.50
CA MET A 103 26.29 15.02 11.95
C MET A 103 26.96 15.13 13.31
N LYS A 104 26.61 14.27 14.26
CA LYS A 104 27.15 14.29 15.63
C LYS A 104 28.63 13.90 15.69
N VAL A 105 29.04 12.88 14.94
CA VAL A 105 30.40 12.29 15.05
C VAL A 105 31.37 12.95 14.07
N LEU A 106 30.92 13.24 12.86
CA LEU A 106 31.77 13.70 11.77
C LEU A 106 31.59 15.20 11.43
N GLY A 107 30.60 15.85 12.04
CA GLY A 107 30.31 17.27 11.75
C GLY A 107 29.79 17.52 10.33
N THR A 108 29.21 16.50 9.67
CA THR A 108 28.62 16.64 8.34
C THR A 108 27.32 17.46 8.39
N GLY A 109 26.89 17.98 7.25
CA GLY A 109 25.56 18.55 7.10
C GLY A 109 24.47 17.48 7.03
N ALA A 110 23.20 17.90 7.16
CA ALA A 110 22.04 17.03 6.95
C ALA A 110 21.99 16.52 5.51
N ILE A 111 21.56 15.27 5.34
CA ILE A 111 21.38 14.63 4.03
C ILE A 111 19.89 14.64 3.68
N ASN A 112 19.55 15.11 2.50
CA ASN A 112 18.22 14.96 1.92
C ASN A 112 18.21 13.73 1.00
N GLN A 113 17.29 12.80 1.23
CA GLN A 113 17.11 11.63 0.39
C GLN A 113 15.64 11.43 0.08
N ASP A 114 15.32 11.26 -1.20
CA ASP A 114 14.00 10.84 -1.64
C ASP A 114 13.90 9.32 -1.52
N THR A 115 12.95 8.85 -0.73
CA THR A 115 12.65 7.42 -0.56
C THR A 115 11.40 6.99 -1.34
N GLY A 116 10.70 7.93 -2.01
CA GLY A 116 9.37 7.73 -2.56
C GLY A 116 9.30 7.53 -4.09
N ALA A 117 10.42 7.33 -4.77
CA ALA A 117 10.47 7.34 -6.23
C ALA A 117 10.05 6.01 -6.92
N GLY A 118 9.62 5.00 -6.18
CA GLY A 118 9.36 3.66 -6.70
C GLY A 118 7.88 3.34 -6.88
N PHE A 119 7.55 2.73 -8.03
CA PHE A 119 6.27 2.03 -8.21
C PHE A 119 6.52 0.53 -8.35
N VAL A 120 5.75 -0.24 -7.61
CA VAL A 120 5.70 -1.70 -7.71
C VAL A 120 4.37 -2.09 -8.33
N ASN A 121 4.43 -2.91 -9.37
CA ASN A 121 3.28 -3.36 -10.14
C ASN A 121 3.36 -4.86 -10.43
N THR A 122 2.44 -5.37 -11.23
CA THR A 122 2.37 -6.79 -11.62
C THR A 122 3.59 -7.29 -12.39
N ASP A 123 4.39 -6.40 -12.99
CA ASP A 123 5.56 -6.79 -13.79
C ASP A 123 6.85 -6.87 -12.96
N ASN A 124 6.88 -6.22 -11.78
CA ASN A 124 8.12 -6.09 -11.01
C ASN A 124 8.00 -6.44 -9.51
N TYR A 125 6.82 -6.80 -9.00
CA TYR A 125 6.62 -7.08 -7.56
C TYR A 125 7.52 -8.21 -7.04
N GLU A 126 7.84 -9.20 -7.87
CA GLU A 126 8.73 -10.31 -7.49
C GLU A 126 10.13 -9.82 -7.11
N SER A 127 10.63 -8.78 -7.79
CA SER A 127 11.96 -8.23 -7.54
C SER A 127 12.13 -7.56 -6.17
N VAL A 128 11.03 -7.20 -5.52
CA VAL A 128 11.01 -6.54 -4.20
C VAL A 128 10.47 -7.42 -3.08
N MET A 129 9.92 -8.59 -3.43
CA MET A 129 9.19 -9.47 -2.51
C MET A 129 10.04 -9.91 -1.32
N ASP A 130 11.27 -10.33 -1.53
CA ASP A 130 12.14 -10.82 -0.45
C ASP A 130 12.43 -9.73 0.57
N LEU A 131 12.72 -8.51 0.11
CA LEU A 131 12.98 -7.37 0.98
C LEU A 131 11.70 -6.91 1.71
N ALA A 132 10.56 -6.91 1.03
CA ALA A 132 9.27 -6.60 1.63
C ALA A 132 8.91 -7.62 2.72
N ASN A 133 9.11 -8.91 2.47
CA ASN A 133 8.87 -9.98 3.43
C ASN A 133 9.82 -9.93 4.63
N ALA A 134 11.05 -9.41 4.42
CA ALA A 134 12.02 -9.20 5.50
C ALA A 134 11.78 -7.88 6.29
N GLY A 135 10.82 -7.06 5.91
CA GLY A 135 10.55 -5.75 6.54
C GLY A 135 11.64 -4.70 6.26
N LEU A 136 12.37 -4.86 5.16
CA LEU A 136 13.48 -3.97 4.77
C LEU A 136 13.09 -3.02 3.62
N ARG A 137 11.81 -3.10 3.24
CA ARG A 137 11.30 -2.26 2.18
C ARG A 137 9.88 -1.76 2.48
#